data_baf987c2fab79cac74394d5ef75602e4
#
_entry.id   baf987c2fab79cac74394d5ef75602e4
#
_cell.length_a   1.000
_cell.length_b   1.000
_cell.length_c   1.000
_cell.angle_alpha   90.00
_cell.angle_beta   90.00
_cell.angle_gamma   90.00
#
_symmetry.space_group_name_H-M   'P 1'
#
loop_
_entity.id
_entity.type
_entity.pdbx_description
1 polymer ?
#
loop_
_entity_poly.entity_id
_entity_poly.type
_entity_poly.pdbx_seq_one_letter_code
_entity_poly.pdbx_strand_id
1 'polypeptide(L)'
;MSSAYRTEKDSMGELQVPADALWGAQTQRAVQNFPISGLTMPAEFIRALGLIKEAAARANRELGLLDSERAFAIEAAARKLSSGEVDAQFPIDVFQTGSGTSSNMNANEVIAHLANQGNQLAVHPNDHVNMGQSSNDVIPTAIQVSASLLATQELIPALRHLAETLDIKSEELAGIAKTGRTHLMDAMPVTFSQELSCWSSQIRSNIERIKSALKRLRKLPQGGTAVGTGINAHAEFGPRVAAALQDLTGVKFESAANLFEGISSQDAAVELSGQLKTLACSLMKIANDLRLMNSGPLAGLGEIELPALQPGSSIMPGKVNPVIPEAVCMVCAQVIGNDSTITLAGQSGLFQLNVMLPVVALNLIQSLEILSSSSRLLADSAIAGFRVREDVISRALERNPILVTALNPVVGYELGAGMAKQAYKEGRPIKDVARERTSLSDEDLDRLLNPLELTRGGIKE
;
A
#
# COMPACT_ATOMS: atom_id res chain seq x y z
N MET A 1 -26.13 -31.96 9.42
CA MET A 1 -25.27 -32.88 10.17
C MET A 1 -24.97 -32.21 11.49
N SER A 2 -25.29 -32.84 12.65
CA SER A 2 -24.92 -32.31 13.97
C SER A 2 -23.39 -32.30 14.03
N SER A 3 -22.78 -31.11 14.05
CA SER A 3 -21.34 -31.01 14.29
C SER A 3 -21.04 -31.61 15.66
N ALA A 4 -20.16 -32.58 15.71
CA ALA A 4 -19.69 -33.11 16.98
C ALA A 4 -18.95 -31.99 17.73
N TYR A 5 -19.10 -31.94 19.04
CA TYR A 5 -18.40 -31.02 19.92
C TYR A 5 -17.50 -31.81 20.87
N ARG A 6 -16.41 -31.18 21.30
CA ARG A 6 -15.59 -31.68 22.41
C ARG A 6 -15.61 -30.67 23.54
N THR A 7 -15.42 -31.16 24.76
CA THR A 7 -15.31 -30.29 25.94
C THR A 7 -13.88 -29.82 26.13
N GLU A 8 -13.69 -28.51 26.17
CA GLU A 8 -12.43 -27.84 26.51
C GLU A 8 -12.59 -27.06 27.81
N LYS A 9 -11.49 -26.74 28.46
CA LYS A 9 -11.50 -26.03 29.77
C LYS A 9 -10.44 -24.95 29.80
N ASP A 10 -10.80 -23.80 30.35
CA ASP A 10 -9.89 -22.73 30.73
C ASP A 10 -10.09 -22.34 32.21
N SER A 11 -9.48 -21.25 32.65
CA SER A 11 -9.60 -20.73 34.04
C SER A 11 -11.03 -20.32 34.43
N MET A 12 -11.92 -20.12 33.45
CA MET A 12 -13.33 -19.74 33.68
C MET A 12 -14.30 -20.93 33.66
N GLY A 13 -13.79 -22.14 33.36
CA GLY A 13 -14.60 -23.37 33.32
C GLY A 13 -14.65 -24.04 31.96
N GLU A 14 -15.55 -25.03 31.86
CA GLU A 14 -15.71 -25.85 30.66
C GLU A 14 -16.63 -25.19 29.64
N LEU A 15 -16.38 -25.45 28.36
CA LEU A 15 -17.25 -25.09 27.25
C LEU A 15 -17.09 -26.07 26.07
N GLN A 16 -18.07 -26.02 25.17
CA GLN A 16 -18.11 -26.85 23.97
C GLN A 16 -17.40 -26.16 22.80
N VAL A 17 -16.44 -26.84 22.19
CA VAL A 17 -15.69 -26.42 21.01
C VAL A 17 -15.99 -27.40 19.88
N PRO A 18 -16.14 -26.96 18.61
CA PRO A 18 -16.30 -27.89 17.48
C PRO A 18 -15.21 -28.96 17.47
N ALA A 19 -15.57 -30.21 17.25
CA ALA A 19 -14.64 -31.34 17.38
C ALA A 19 -13.47 -31.28 16.39
N ASP A 20 -13.67 -30.67 15.23
CA ASP A 20 -12.70 -30.49 14.14
C ASP A 20 -11.86 -29.20 14.28
N ALA A 21 -12.19 -28.33 15.24
CA ALA A 21 -11.43 -27.11 15.50
C ALA A 21 -10.07 -27.44 16.14
N LEU A 22 -9.02 -26.75 15.72
CA LEU A 22 -7.70 -26.83 16.34
C LEU A 22 -7.54 -25.87 17.53
N TRP A 23 -8.46 -24.90 17.66
CA TRP A 23 -8.46 -23.96 18.79
C TRP A 23 -9.10 -24.55 20.04
N GLY A 24 -8.85 -23.94 21.17
CA GLY A 24 -9.35 -24.35 22.48
C GLY A 24 -10.41 -23.42 23.07
N ALA A 25 -10.51 -23.45 24.39
CA ALA A 25 -11.54 -22.77 25.18
C ALA A 25 -11.49 -21.23 25.06
N GLN A 26 -10.32 -20.63 25.13
CA GLN A 26 -10.21 -19.16 25.10
C GLN A 26 -10.62 -18.59 23.75
N THR A 27 -10.21 -19.21 22.66
CA THR A 27 -10.64 -18.83 21.31
C THR A 27 -12.15 -18.98 21.15
N GLN A 28 -12.73 -20.09 21.61
CA GLN A 28 -14.17 -20.31 21.52
C GLN A 28 -14.97 -19.26 22.29
N ARG A 29 -14.50 -18.83 23.47
CA ARG A 29 -15.13 -17.70 24.19
C ARG A 29 -15.06 -16.42 23.40
N ALA A 30 -13.93 -16.13 22.77
CA ALA A 30 -13.77 -14.93 21.94
C ALA A 30 -14.73 -14.92 20.74
N VAL A 31 -14.89 -16.06 20.06
CA VAL A 31 -15.90 -16.22 18.98
C VAL A 31 -17.31 -15.92 19.48
N GLN A 32 -17.66 -16.40 20.69
CA GLN A 32 -18.97 -16.16 21.29
C GLN A 32 -19.16 -14.71 21.76
N ASN A 33 -18.09 -14.05 22.23
CA ASN A 33 -18.15 -12.71 22.80
C ASN A 33 -18.19 -11.60 21.74
N PHE A 34 -17.65 -11.84 20.55
CA PHE A 34 -17.43 -10.79 19.54
C PHE A 34 -18.08 -11.08 18.17
N PRO A 35 -19.38 -11.40 18.08
CA PRO A 35 -20.08 -11.57 16.81
C PRO A 35 -20.45 -10.19 16.22
N ILE A 36 -19.47 -9.44 15.68
CA ILE A 36 -19.67 -8.02 15.33
C ILE A 36 -19.70 -7.80 13.81
N SER A 37 -18.62 -8.12 13.10
CA SER A 37 -18.52 -7.80 11.68
C SER A 37 -18.49 -9.01 10.76
N GLY A 38 -18.07 -10.14 11.27
CA GLY A 38 -17.74 -11.33 10.49
C GLY A 38 -16.41 -11.25 9.75
N LEU A 39 -15.65 -10.16 9.90
CA LEU A 39 -14.29 -10.03 9.39
C LEU A 39 -13.30 -10.67 10.35
N THR A 40 -12.45 -11.53 9.86
CA THR A 40 -11.36 -12.13 10.65
C THR A 40 -10.06 -11.36 10.47
N MET A 41 -9.07 -11.65 11.30
CA MET A 41 -7.73 -11.08 11.14
C MET A 41 -7.14 -11.44 9.77
N PRO A 42 -6.43 -10.50 9.10
CA PRO A 42 -5.80 -10.76 7.81
C PRO A 42 -4.84 -11.96 7.85
N ALA A 43 -4.79 -12.75 6.76
CA ALA A 43 -3.91 -13.91 6.66
C ALA A 43 -2.44 -13.56 6.93
N GLU A 44 -1.97 -12.43 6.42
CA GLU A 44 -0.58 -11.99 6.62
C GLU A 44 -0.26 -11.66 8.10
N PHE A 45 -1.26 -11.24 8.88
CA PHE A 45 -1.11 -11.09 10.32
C PHE A 45 -0.97 -12.44 11.02
N ILE A 46 -1.77 -13.43 10.62
CA ILE A 46 -1.70 -14.80 11.16
C ILE A 46 -0.36 -15.44 10.82
N ARG A 47 0.13 -15.26 9.59
CA ARG A 47 1.47 -15.70 9.16
C ARG A 47 2.57 -15.08 10.01
N ALA A 48 2.46 -13.79 10.30
CA ALA A 48 3.42 -13.11 11.18
C ALA A 48 3.38 -13.67 12.62
N LEU A 49 2.20 -14.00 13.15
CA LEU A 49 2.10 -14.71 14.44
C LEU A 49 2.83 -16.06 14.38
N GLY A 50 2.65 -16.84 13.32
CA GLY A 50 3.38 -18.10 13.11
C GLY A 50 4.90 -17.89 13.15
N LEU A 51 5.43 -16.93 12.40
CA LEU A 51 6.86 -16.59 12.38
C LEU A 51 7.38 -16.17 13.76
N ILE A 52 6.62 -15.37 14.50
CA ILE A 52 6.98 -14.93 15.85
C ILE A 52 7.03 -16.12 16.82
N LYS A 53 6.05 -17.02 16.76
CA LYS A 53 6.01 -18.21 17.63
C LYS A 53 7.13 -19.19 17.31
N GLU A 54 7.48 -19.38 16.05
CA GLU A 54 8.65 -20.15 15.62
C GLU A 54 9.95 -19.52 16.17
N ALA A 55 10.11 -18.20 15.96
CA ALA A 55 11.29 -17.46 16.45
C ALA A 55 11.40 -17.47 17.98
N ALA A 56 10.28 -17.37 18.70
CA ALA A 56 10.23 -17.39 20.15
C ALA A 56 10.59 -18.78 20.72
N ALA A 57 10.07 -19.86 20.13
CA ALA A 57 10.43 -21.24 20.53
C ALA A 57 11.92 -21.49 20.32
N ARG A 58 12.48 -21.10 19.17
CA ARG A 58 13.92 -21.16 18.87
C ARG A 58 14.74 -20.38 19.89
N ALA A 59 14.35 -19.13 20.16
CA ALA A 59 15.06 -18.27 21.13
C ALA A 59 15.07 -18.88 22.54
N ASN A 60 13.92 -19.39 23.02
CA ASN A 60 13.82 -20.03 24.33
C ASN A 60 14.64 -21.34 24.42
N ARG A 61 14.69 -22.11 23.34
CA ARG A 61 15.55 -23.31 23.25
C ARG A 61 17.04 -22.95 23.32
N GLU A 62 17.47 -21.95 22.55
CA GLU A 62 18.86 -21.48 22.54
C GLU A 62 19.30 -20.86 23.87
N LEU A 63 18.37 -20.33 24.64
CA LEU A 63 18.56 -19.82 26.00
C LEU A 63 18.49 -20.91 27.07
N GLY A 64 18.19 -22.18 26.68
CA GLY A 64 18.07 -23.29 27.61
C GLY A 64 16.81 -23.26 28.51
N LEU A 65 15.81 -22.45 28.15
CA LEU A 65 14.57 -22.28 28.90
C LEU A 65 13.47 -23.25 28.47
N LEU A 66 13.50 -23.68 27.22
CA LEU A 66 12.59 -24.64 26.62
C LEU A 66 13.40 -25.84 26.13
N ASP A 67 12.98 -27.05 26.49
CA ASP A 67 13.64 -28.27 26.00
C ASP A 67 13.51 -28.41 24.49
N SER A 68 14.47 -29.07 23.86
CA SER A 68 14.59 -29.17 22.41
C SER A 68 13.40 -29.91 21.78
N GLU A 69 12.83 -30.90 22.44
CA GLU A 69 11.74 -31.73 21.89
C GLU A 69 10.46 -30.89 21.75
N ARG A 70 10.09 -30.15 22.81
CA ARG A 70 8.94 -29.23 22.74
C ARG A 70 9.20 -28.07 21.79
N ALA A 71 10.41 -27.52 21.81
CA ALA A 71 10.75 -26.42 20.93
C ALA A 71 10.60 -26.79 19.44
N PHE A 72 11.14 -27.92 19.02
CA PHE A 72 11.00 -28.39 17.63
C PHE A 72 9.55 -28.70 17.25
N ALA A 73 8.76 -29.25 18.17
CA ALA A 73 7.33 -29.49 17.93
C ALA A 73 6.56 -28.17 17.75
N ILE A 74 6.87 -27.14 18.56
CA ILE A 74 6.28 -25.79 18.43
C ILE A 74 6.73 -25.14 17.13
N GLU A 75 8.04 -25.17 16.80
CA GLU A 75 8.59 -24.62 15.55
C GLU A 75 7.89 -25.25 14.33
N ALA A 76 7.71 -26.59 14.31
CA ALA A 76 7.04 -27.28 13.23
C ALA A 76 5.55 -26.91 13.11
N ALA A 77 4.85 -26.78 14.23
CA ALA A 77 3.45 -26.36 14.27
C ALA A 77 3.29 -24.90 13.83
N ALA A 78 4.16 -24.00 14.30
CA ALA A 78 4.16 -22.59 13.95
C ALA A 78 4.40 -22.35 12.45
N ARG A 79 5.22 -23.18 11.80
CA ARG A 79 5.40 -23.15 10.33
C ARG A 79 4.12 -23.40 9.55
N LYS A 80 3.19 -24.19 10.07
CA LYS A 80 1.87 -24.38 9.43
C LYS A 80 1.01 -23.12 9.47
N LEU A 81 1.18 -22.27 10.50
CA LEU A 81 0.55 -20.96 10.52
C LEU A 81 1.19 -20.03 9.49
N SER A 82 2.53 -19.98 9.50
CA SER A 82 3.24 -19.08 8.58
C SER A 82 3.12 -19.47 7.11
N SER A 83 2.81 -20.74 6.80
CA SER A 83 2.51 -21.21 5.43
C SER A 83 1.05 -20.99 4.99
N GLY A 84 0.14 -20.65 5.90
CA GLY A 84 -1.28 -20.48 5.63
C GLY A 84 -2.09 -21.79 5.59
N GLU A 85 -1.50 -22.94 5.96
CA GLU A 85 -2.19 -24.23 5.95
C GLU A 85 -3.40 -24.30 6.89
N VAL A 86 -3.43 -23.45 7.91
CA VAL A 86 -4.45 -23.48 8.97
C VAL A 86 -5.19 -22.15 9.13
N ASP A 87 -5.24 -21.30 8.13
CA ASP A 87 -5.90 -19.98 8.17
C ASP A 87 -7.37 -20.08 8.62
N ALA A 88 -8.07 -21.15 8.22
CA ALA A 88 -9.46 -21.41 8.64
C ALA A 88 -9.64 -21.65 10.15
N GLN A 89 -8.55 -21.84 10.90
CA GLN A 89 -8.54 -22.04 12.33
C GLN A 89 -8.48 -20.73 13.13
N PHE A 90 -8.67 -19.57 12.48
CA PHE A 90 -8.64 -18.24 13.07
C PHE A 90 -9.99 -17.53 12.88
N PRO A 91 -11.05 -17.97 13.60
CA PRO A 91 -12.42 -17.51 13.36
C PRO A 91 -12.80 -16.23 14.10
N ILE A 92 -11.89 -15.63 14.89
CA ILE A 92 -12.22 -14.50 15.76
C ILE A 92 -12.38 -13.23 14.93
N ASP A 93 -13.45 -12.47 15.23
CA ASP A 93 -13.70 -11.17 14.61
C ASP A 93 -12.55 -10.18 14.89
N VAL A 94 -12.28 -9.29 13.94
CA VAL A 94 -11.29 -8.21 14.11
C VAL A 94 -11.65 -7.32 15.29
N PHE A 95 -12.94 -7.01 15.49
CA PHE A 95 -13.42 -6.26 16.63
C PHE A 95 -13.51 -7.16 17.87
N GLN A 96 -12.37 -7.40 18.48
CA GLN A 96 -12.13 -8.28 19.61
C GLN A 96 -11.52 -7.50 20.80
N THR A 97 -10.93 -8.19 21.77
CA THR A 97 -10.17 -7.50 22.82
C THR A 97 -9.08 -6.61 22.23
N GLY A 98 -9.01 -5.35 22.63
CA GLY A 98 -8.22 -4.31 21.97
C GLY A 98 -6.71 -4.53 21.97
N SER A 99 -6.19 -5.33 22.91
CA SER A 99 -4.79 -5.79 22.93
C SER A 99 -4.49 -6.92 21.92
N GLY A 100 -5.51 -7.47 21.26
CA GLY A 100 -5.37 -8.64 20.37
C GLY A 100 -5.11 -9.95 21.11
N THR A 101 -5.30 -10.01 22.43
CA THR A 101 -5.07 -11.22 23.23
C THR A 101 -5.85 -12.43 22.70
N SER A 102 -7.06 -12.22 22.19
CA SER A 102 -7.87 -13.29 21.61
C SER A 102 -7.15 -13.95 20.43
N SER A 103 -6.58 -13.18 19.52
CA SER A 103 -5.79 -13.71 18.37
C SER A 103 -4.46 -14.34 18.80
N ASN A 104 -3.77 -13.78 19.81
CA ASN A 104 -2.56 -14.39 20.34
C ASN A 104 -2.85 -15.77 20.96
N MET A 105 -3.92 -15.87 21.76
CA MET A 105 -4.32 -17.14 22.37
C MET A 105 -4.82 -18.12 21.34
N ASN A 106 -5.51 -17.69 20.29
CA ASN A 106 -5.89 -18.53 19.17
C ASN A 106 -4.64 -19.18 18.52
N ALA A 107 -3.61 -18.40 18.24
CA ALA A 107 -2.35 -18.94 17.73
C ALA A 107 -1.70 -19.93 18.72
N ASN A 108 -1.67 -19.59 20.01
CA ASN A 108 -1.10 -20.47 21.03
C ASN A 108 -1.85 -21.81 21.15
N GLU A 109 -3.19 -21.78 21.16
CA GLU A 109 -4.03 -22.98 21.23
C GLU A 109 -3.88 -23.86 19.99
N VAL A 110 -3.91 -23.29 18.80
CA VAL A 110 -3.72 -24.02 17.52
C VAL A 110 -2.33 -24.64 17.46
N ILE A 111 -1.27 -23.89 17.80
CA ILE A 111 0.09 -24.43 17.80
C ILE A 111 0.25 -25.54 18.84
N ALA A 112 -0.27 -25.37 20.06
CA ALA A 112 -0.20 -26.41 21.07
C ALA A 112 -0.93 -27.69 20.64
N HIS A 113 -2.12 -27.54 20.02
CA HIS A 113 -2.88 -28.68 19.50
C HIS A 113 -2.08 -29.44 18.43
N LEU A 114 -1.52 -28.72 17.44
CA LEU A 114 -0.71 -29.29 16.37
C LEU A 114 0.57 -29.97 16.89
N ALA A 115 1.25 -29.32 17.86
CA ALA A 115 2.46 -29.86 18.47
C ALA A 115 2.22 -31.14 19.27
N ASN A 116 1.03 -31.32 19.83
CA ASN A 116 0.61 -32.53 20.56
C ASN A 116 0.12 -33.65 19.65
N GLN A 117 -0.20 -33.39 18.37
CA GLN A 117 -0.66 -34.41 17.44
C GLN A 117 0.44 -35.44 17.15
N GLY A 118 0.14 -36.70 17.46
CA GLY A 118 1.08 -37.81 17.21
C GLY A 118 2.29 -37.87 18.14
N ASN A 119 2.39 -36.98 19.11
CA ASN A 119 3.46 -36.91 20.10
C ASN A 119 2.96 -37.26 21.50
N GLN A 120 3.82 -37.86 22.35
CA GLN A 120 3.53 -38.01 23.78
C GLN A 120 3.89 -36.76 24.59
N LEU A 121 4.19 -35.67 23.89
CA LEU A 121 4.58 -34.42 24.50
C LEU A 121 3.34 -33.68 25.03
N ALA A 122 3.48 -33.07 26.19
CA ALA A 122 2.49 -32.14 26.75
C ALA A 122 2.94 -30.69 26.49
N VAL A 123 2.64 -30.18 25.27
CA VAL A 123 2.85 -28.75 24.95
C VAL A 123 1.64 -27.96 25.41
N HIS A 124 1.86 -27.01 26.32
CA HIS A 124 0.83 -26.13 26.85
C HIS A 124 0.85 -24.76 26.17
N PRO A 125 -0.31 -24.18 25.79
CA PRO A 125 -0.37 -22.92 25.04
C PRO A 125 0.25 -21.73 25.80
N ASN A 126 0.07 -21.63 27.11
CA ASN A 126 0.63 -20.54 27.91
C ASN A 126 2.06 -20.81 28.37
N ASP A 127 2.34 -22.01 28.90
CA ASP A 127 3.62 -22.30 29.53
C ASP A 127 4.77 -22.52 28.55
N HIS A 128 4.46 -23.07 27.35
CA HIS A 128 5.44 -23.43 26.35
C HIS A 128 5.37 -22.55 25.12
N VAL A 129 4.20 -22.46 24.44
CA VAL A 129 4.07 -21.68 23.19
C VAL A 129 4.23 -20.17 23.47
N ASN A 130 3.68 -19.68 24.57
CA ASN A 130 3.74 -18.26 24.96
C ASN A 130 4.87 -17.94 25.95
N MET A 131 5.82 -18.85 26.18
CA MET A 131 6.92 -18.66 27.12
C MET A 131 7.72 -17.38 26.84
N GLY A 132 7.89 -16.53 27.87
CA GLY A 132 8.62 -15.26 27.77
C GLY A 132 7.88 -14.17 26.97
N GLN A 133 6.59 -14.32 26.73
CA GLN A 133 5.78 -13.43 25.90
C GLN A 133 4.52 -12.94 26.66
N SER A 134 3.97 -11.85 26.17
CA SER A 134 2.62 -11.37 26.44
C SER A 134 1.93 -11.05 25.11
N SER A 135 0.60 -11.06 25.07
CA SER A 135 -0.12 -10.50 23.91
C SER A 135 0.28 -9.04 23.66
N ASN A 136 0.66 -8.34 24.72
CA ASN A 136 0.96 -6.91 24.67
C ASN A 136 2.26 -6.58 23.89
N ASP A 137 3.23 -7.49 23.86
CA ASP A 137 4.43 -7.35 23.01
C ASP A 137 4.33 -8.14 21.69
N VAL A 138 3.61 -9.29 21.68
CA VAL A 138 3.44 -10.13 20.49
C VAL A 138 2.60 -9.44 19.41
N ILE A 139 1.47 -8.84 19.78
CA ILE A 139 0.53 -8.27 18.80
C ILE A 139 1.12 -7.06 18.07
N PRO A 140 1.71 -6.04 18.72
CA PRO A 140 2.40 -4.98 17.98
C PRO A 140 3.59 -5.51 17.18
N THR A 141 4.33 -6.51 17.68
CA THR A 141 5.37 -7.19 16.88
C THR A 141 4.78 -7.82 15.61
N ALA A 142 3.60 -8.46 15.70
CA ALA A 142 2.94 -9.06 14.52
C ALA A 142 2.49 -8.01 13.51
N ILE A 143 1.99 -6.85 13.95
CA ILE A 143 1.68 -5.70 13.08
C ILE A 143 2.95 -5.24 12.35
N GLN A 144 4.03 -5.05 13.07
CA GLN A 144 5.31 -4.56 12.53
C GLN A 144 5.95 -5.55 11.57
N VAL A 145 5.92 -6.85 11.89
CA VAL A 145 6.48 -7.92 11.04
C VAL A 145 5.66 -8.06 9.76
N SER A 146 4.34 -8.24 9.86
CA SER A 146 3.47 -8.41 8.68
C SER A 146 3.54 -7.21 7.73
N ALA A 147 3.46 -5.98 8.26
CA ALA A 147 3.54 -4.78 7.46
C ALA A 147 4.93 -4.59 6.83
N SER A 148 6.02 -4.95 7.54
CA SER A 148 7.38 -4.89 6.98
C SER A 148 7.59 -5.88 5.85
N LEU A 149 7.05 -7.09 5.97
CA LEU A 149 7.14 -8.13 4.93
C LEU A 149 6.34 -7.71 3.69
N LEU A 150 5.08 -7.32 3.84
CA LEU A 150 4.24 -6.85 2.74
C LEU A 150 4.85 -5.64 2.02
N ALA A 151 5.31 -4.65 2.78
CA ALA A 151 5.94 -3.48 2.18
C ALA A 151 7.21 -3.82 1.39
N THR A 152 8.03 -4.77 1.90
CA THR A 152 9.31 -5.11 1.29
C THR A 152 9.19 -6.08 0.13
N GLN A 153 8.33 -7.09 0.28
CA GLN A 153 8.23 -8.21 -0.66
C GLN A 153 7.16 -7.97 -1.73
N GLU A 154 6.16 -7.13 -1.47
CA GLU A 154 5.05 -6.87 -2.39
C GLU A 154 4.97 -5.42 -2.86
N LEU A 155 4.81 -4.44 -1.95
CA LEU A 155 4.52 -3.06 -2.34
C LEU A 155 5.70 -2.39 -3.05
N ILE A 156 6.92 -2.44 -2.47
CA ILE A 156 8.09 -1.81 -3.09
C ILE A 156 8.41 -2.42 -4.47
N PRO A 157 8.38 -3.74 -4.68
CA PRO A 157 8.50 -4.32 -6.01
C PRO A 157 7.40 -3.87 -6.98
N ALA A 158 6.13 -3.79 -6.55
CA ALA A 158 5.03 -3.29 -7.38
C ALA A 158 5.24 -1.84 -7.82
N LEU A 159 5.70 -0.98 -6.91
CA LEU A 159 6.00 0.41 -7.21
C LEU A 159 7.21 0.58 -8.14
N ARG A 160 8.24 -0.26 -8.00
CA ARG A 160 9.37 -0.27 -8.94
C ARG A 160 8.91 -0.65 -10.34
N HIS A 161 8.12 -1.71 -10.45
CA HIS A 161 7.52 -2.13 -11.72
C HIS A 161 6.69 -1.00 -12.36
N LEU A 162 5.86 -0.31 -11.58
CA LEU A 162 5.09 0.83 -12.08
C LEU A 162 6.01 1.98 -12.57
N ALA A 163 7.05 2.32 -11.80
CA ALA A 163 8.00 3.37 -12.19
C ALA A 163 8.77 3.01 -13.47
N GLU A 164 9.22 1.77 -13.60
CA GLU A 164 9.91 1.27 -14.78
C GLU A 164 8.99 1.25 -16.01
N THR A 165 7.73 0.84 -15.86
CA THR A 165 6.72 0.89 -16.93
C THR A 165 6.47 2.33 -17.38
N LEU A 166 6.41 3.28 -16.46
CA LEU A 166 6.29 4.71 -16.77
C LEU A 166 7.52 5.23 -17.53
N ASP A 167 8.73 4.83 -17.14
CA ASP A 167 9.97 5.25 -17.81
C ASP A 167 10.03 4.70 -19.26
N ILE A 168 9.71 3.42 -19.46
CA ILE A 168 9.65 2.81 -20.79
C ILE A 168 8.64 3.54 -21.67
N LYS A 169 7.44 3.80 -21.16
CA LYS A 169 6.40 4.52 -21.88
C LYS A 169 6.79 5.98 -22.16
N SER A 170 7.51 6.61 -21.25
CA SER A 170 8.07 7.95 -21.39
C SER A 170 9.06 8.02 -22.55
N GLU A 171 9.94 7.05 -22.68
CA GLU A 171 10.91 6.96 -23.79
C GLU A 171 10.20 6.74 -25.14
N GLU A 172 9.21 5.84 -25.19
CA GLU A 172 8.38 5.58 -26.37
C GLU A 172 7.72 6.87 -26.90
N LEU A 173 7.28 7.76 -26.02
CA LEU A 173 6.51 8.96 -26.33
C LEU A 173 7.33 10.26 -26.30
N ALA A 174 8.66 10.19 -26.30
CA ALA A 174 9.55 11.34 -26.09
C ALA A 174 9.37 12.47 -27.13
N GLY A 175 9.01 12.15 -28.35
CA GLY A 175 8.84 13.11 -29.46
C GLY A 175 7.45 13.73 -29.58
N ILE A 176 6.50 13.35 -28.73
CA ILE A 176 5.11 13.77 -28.85
C ILE A 176 4.81 14.95 -27.90
N ALA A 177 4.69 16.16 -28.48
CA ALA A 177 4.26 17.36 -27.79
C ALA A 177 2.72 17.45 -27.73
N LYS A 178 2.20 17.93 -26.62
CA LYS A 178 0.78 18.20 -26.37
C LYS A 178 0.57 19.54 -25.71
N THR A 179 -0.66 20.07 -25.75
CA THR A 179 -1.03 21.25 -24.96
C THR A 179 -0.94 20.88 -23.45
N GLY A 180 -0.10 21.62 -22.70
CA GLY A 180 -0.12 21.57 -21.24
C GLY A 180 -1.36 22.26 -20.71
N ARG A 181 -1.76 21.92 -19.48
CA ARG A 181 -2.94 22.55 -18.82
C ARG A 181 -2.64 22.97 -17.41
N THR A 182 -3.02 24.19 -17.09
CA THR A 182 -3.10 24.70 -15.72
C THR A 182 -4.52 25.19 -15.47
N HIS A 183 -5.10 24.89 -14.32
CA HIS A 183 -6.53 25.13 -14.03
C HIS A 183 -7.49 24.48 -15.07
N LEU A 184 -7.06 23.41 -15.74
CA LEU A 184 -7.72 22.79 -16.91
C LEU A 184 -7.83 23.72 -18.13
N MET A 185 -7.18 24.87 -18.11
CA MET A 185 -7.10 25.79 -19.25
C MET A 185 -5.82 25.52 -20.04
N ASP A 186 -5.87 25.78 -21.35
CA ASP A 186 -4.75 25.61 -22.25
C ASP A 186 -3.54 26.46 -21.79
N ALA A 187 -2.37 25.84 -21.82
CA ALA A 187 -1.11 26.44 -21.41
C ALA A 187 0.00 26.11 -22.44
N MET A 188 1.25 26.35 -22.08
CA MET A 188 2.40 26.07 -22.92
C MET A 188 2.54 24.55 -23.19
N PRO A 189 3.15 24.16 -24.31
CA PRO A 189 3.37 22.77 -24.64
C PRO A 189 4.20 22.01 -23.61
N VAL A 190 3.89 20.74 -23.44
CA VAL A 190 4.70 19.74 -22.74
C VAL A 190 4.82 18.50 -23.62
N THR A 191 5.81 17.64 -23.38
CA THR A 191 5.81 16.32 -24.01
C THR A 191 5.12 15.29 -23.11
N PHE A 192 4.60 14.21 -23.69
CA PHE A 192 4.15 13.05 -22.91
C PHE A 192 5.26 12.50 -22.02
N SER A 193 6.48 12.47 -22.53
CA SER A 193 7.65 12.06 -21.75
C SER A 193 7.83 12.88 -20.46
N GLN A 194 7.69 14.21 -20.54
CA GLN A 194 7.77 15.08 -19.36
C GLN A 194 6.65 14.79 -18.35
N GLU A 195 5.44 14.56 -18.81
CA GLU A 195 4.30 14.23 -17.96
C GLU A 195 4.47 12.87 -17.28
N LEU A 196 4.86 11.83 -18.02
CA LEU A 196 5.12 10.50 -17.49
C LEU A 196 6.34 10.46 -16.54
N SER A 197 7.39 11.22 -16.85
CA SER A 197 8.56 11.34 -15.96
C SER A 197 8.23 11.97 -14.63
N CYS A 198 7.27 12.91 -14.59
CA CYS A 198 6.73 13.46 -13.34
C CYS A 198 6.09 12.35 -12.48
N TRP A 199 5.28 11.50 -13.09
CA TRP A 199 4.62 10.38 -12.39
C TRP A 199 5.65 9.35 -11.89
N SER A 200 6.63 8.97 -12.72
CA SER A 200 7.70 8.07 -12.30
C SER A 200 8.48 8.64 -11.11
N SER A 201 8.83 9.92 -11.14
CA SER A 201 9.50 10.63 -10.05
C SER A 201 8.67 10.61 -8.75
N GLN A 202 7.35 10.82 -8.83
CA GLN A 202 6.45 10.73 -7.67
C GLN A 202 6.46 9.32 -7.06
N ILE A 203 6.40 8.26 -7.89
CA ILE A 203 6.43 6.87 -7.40
C ILE A 203 7.77 6.55 -6.76
N ARG A 204 8.91 6.91 -7.36
CA ARG A 204 10.25 6.71 -6.78
C ARG A 204 10.42 7.43 -5.45
N SER A 205 9.92 8.66 -5.34
CA SER A 205 9.92 9.42 -4.07
C SER A 205 9.08 8.74 -2.99
N ASN A 206 7.94 8.12 -3.34
CA ASN A 206 7.13 7.35 -2.40
C ASN A 206 7.82 6.06 -1.93
N ILE A 207 8.57 5.37 -2.81
CA ILE A 207 9.40 4.22 -2.42
C ILE A 207 10.39 4.64 -1.32
N GLU A 208 11.06 5.78 -1.47
CA GLU A 208 12.04 6.24 -0.47
C GLU A 208 11.39 6.64 0.86
N ARG A 209 10.19 7.26 0.82
CA ARG A 209 9.41 7.54 2.04
C ARG A 209 9.06 6.26 2.79
N ILE A 210 8.54 5.25 2.08
CA ILE A 210 8.19 3.95 2.68
C ILE A 210 9.43 3.28 3.26
N LYS A 211 10.55 3.22 2.54
CA LYS A 211 11.82 2.67 3.05
C LYS A 211 12.30 3.40 4.31
N SER A 212 12.11 4.71 4.39
CA SER A 212 12.45 5.48 5.59
C SER A 212 11.60 5.08 6.79
N ALA A 213 10.28 4.96 6.63
CA ALA A 213 9.36 4.53 7.69
C ALA A 213 9.67 3.11 8.18
N LEU A 214 10.01 2.19 7.27
CA LEU A 214 10.37 0.80 7.60
C LEU A 214 11.56 0.70 8.57
N LYS A 215 12.48 1.67 8.59
CA LYS A 215 13.60 1.67 9.56
C LYS A 215 13.13 1.77 11.01
N ARG A 216 12.03 2.44 11.26
CA ARG A 216 11.42 2.57 12.60
C ARG A 216 10.48 1.42 12.88
N LEU A 217 9.68 1.00 11.90
CA LEU A 217 8.75 -0.11 12.03
C LEU A 217 9.44 -1.44 12.38
N ARG A 218 10.69 -1.66 11.96
CA ARG A 218 11.45 -2.90 12.19
C ARG A 218 12.10 -2.99 13.56
N LYS A 219 11.85 -2.03 14.46
CA LYS A 219 12.28 -2.05 15.85
C LYS A 219 11.18 -2.64 16.71
N LEU A 220 11.33 -3.91 17.07
CA LEU A 220 10.30 -4.74 17.68
C LEU A 220 10.21 -4.56 19.20
N PRO A 221 9.02 -4.46 19.80
CA PRO A 221 8.84 -4.44 21.26
C PRO A 221 8.90 -5.82 21.90
N GLN A 222 9.14 -6.90 21.13
CA GLN A 222 9.17 -8.27 21.62
C GLN A 222 10.20 -8.42 22.73
N GLY A 223 9.79 -9.05 23.83
CA GLY A 223 10.56 -9.18 25.06
C GLY A 223 10.18 -8.16 26.15
N GLY A 224 9.36 -7.15 25.81
CA GLY A 224 8.81 -6.21 26.79
C GLY A 224 7.73 -6.81 27.69
N THR A 225 7.16 -7.90 27.25
CA THR A 225 6.09 -8.66 27.95
C THR A 225 4.87 -7.80 28.30
N ALA A 226 4.42 -7.81 29.54
CA ALA A 226 3.15 -7.22 29.96
C ALA A 226 3.06 -5.69 29.83
N VAL A 227 4.15 -4.98 30.18
CA VAL A 227 4.16 -3.50 30.28
C VAL A 227 5.43 -2.84 29.75
N GLY A 228 6.40 -3.62 29.26
CA GLY A 228 7.68 -3.11 28.75
C GLY A 228 8.90 -3.41 29.64
N THR A 229 8.70 -3.97 30.84
CA THR A 229 9.78 -4.30 31.78
C THR A 229 10.48 -5.61 31.51
N GLY A 230 9.90 -6.46 30.64
CA GLY A 230 10.45 -7.79 30.33
C GLY A 230 10.28 -8.81 31.47
N ILE A 231 9.27 -8.63 32.33
CA ILE A 231 9.04 -9.59 33.43
C ILE A 231 8.81 -11.00 32.87
N ASN A 232 9.44 -11.99 33.50
CA ASN A 232 9.41 -13.40 33.10
C ASN A 232 10.00 -13.72 31.72
N ALA A 233 10.72 -12.78 31.08
CA ALA A 233 11.51 -13.02 29.89
C ALA A 233 13.01 -12.90 30.18
N HIS A 234 13.83 -13.69 29.50
CA HIS A 234 15.28 -13.53 29.54
C HIS A 234 15.70 -12.23 28.87
N ALA A 235 16.73 -11.54 29.37
CA ALA A 235 17.17 -10.25 28.82
C ALA A 235 17.55 -10.31 27.32
N GLU A 236 18.05 -11.46 26.85
CA GLU A 236 18.41 -11.68 25.44
C GLU A 236 17.22 -12.19 24.59
N PHE A 237 16.04 -12.41 25.16
CA PHE A 237 14.91 -13.00 24.42
C PHE A 237 14.51 -12.15 23.22
N GLY A 238 14.22 -10.87 23.41
CA GLY A 238 13.84 -9.95 22.33
C GLY A 238 14.86 -9.88 21.20
N PRO A 239 16.16 -9.61 21.48
CA PRO A 239 17.22 -9.64 20.47
C PRO A 239 17.32 -10.97 19.71
N ARG A 240 17.18 -12.12 20.38
CA ARG A 240 17.21 -13.44 19.72
C ARG A 240 16.00 -13.68 18.83
N VAL A 241 14.80 -13.26 19.27
CA VAL A 241 13.61 -13.32 18.43
C VAL A 241 13.79 -12.47 17.18
N ALA A 242 14.31 -11.25 17.29
CA ALA A 242 14.55 -10.39 16.13
C ALA A 242 15.56 -11.02 15.15
N ALA A 243 16.63 -11.63 15.65
CA ALA A 243 17.61 -12.35 14.84
C ALA A 243 16.99 -13.58 14.14
N ALA A 244 16.21 -14.38 14.87
CA ALA A 244 15.51 -15.53 14.30
C ALA A 244 14.50 -15.13 13.22
N LEU A 245 13.77 -14.04 13.41
CA LEU A 245 12.87 -13.49 12.38
C LEU A 245 13.64 -13.04 11.13
N GLN A 246 14.83 -12.44 11.29
CA GLN A 246 15.69 -12.11 10.15
C GLN A 246 16.12 -13.37 9.39
N ASP A 247 16.52 -14.42 10.08
CA ASP A 247 16.91 -15.69 9.46
C ASP A 247 15.75 -16.33 8.68
N LEU A 248 14.54 -16.28 9.25
CA LEU A 248 13.33 -16.87 8.65
C LEU A 248 12.81 -16.09 7.43
N THR A 249 12.97 -14.77 7.42
CA THR A 249 12.30 -13.89 6.44
C THR A 249 13.24 -13.20 5.46
N GLY A 250 14.54 -13.15 5.75
CA GLY A 250 15.50 -12.35 5.01
C GLY A 250 15.38 -10.83 5.25
N VAL A 251 14.44 -10.40 6.10
CA VAL A 251 14.24 -8.99 6.45
C VAL A 251 14.85 -8.71 7.81
N LYS A 252 15.71 -7.68 7.89
CA LYS A 252 16.38 -7.30 9.12
C LYS A 252 15.39 -6.68 10.11
N PHE A 253 15.29 -7.27 11.31
CA PHE A 253 14.58 -6.74 12.47
C PHE A 253 15.57 -6.49 13.61
N GLU A 254 15.22 -5.60 14.51
CA GLU A 254 16.00 -5.24 15.68
C GLU A 254 15.09 -5.16 16.91
N SER A 255 15.61 -5.48 18.10
CA SER A 255 14.90 -5.17 19.33
C SER A 255 14.84 -3.65 19.53
N ALA A 256 13.69 -3.12 19.90
CA ALA A 256 13.52 -1.69 20.17
C ALA A 256 14.40 -1.27 21.38
N ALA A 257 14.98 -0.09 21.31
CA ALA A 257 15.74 0.47 22.43
C ALA A 257 14.86 0.78 23.64
N ASN A 258 13.58 1.06 23.40
CA ASN A 258 12.58 1.29 24.43
C ASN A 258 11.35 0.40 24.14
N LEU A 259 11.19 -0.65 24.94
CA LEU A 259 10.12 -1.62 24.76
C LEU A 259 8.75 -1.06 25.20
N PHE A 260 8.74 -0.06 26.08
CA PHE A 260 7.49 0.61 26.50
C PHE A 260 6.84 1.37 25.37
N GLU A 261 7.63 2.05 24.52
CA GLU A 261 7.12 2.78 23.35
C GLU A 261 6.32 1.87 22.42
N GLY A 262 6.90 0.74 22.00
CA GLY A 262 6.27 -0.17 21.04
C GLY A 262 5.04 -0.93 21.57
N ILE A 263 4.83 -0.94 22.90
CA ILE A 263 3.66 -1.55 23.55
C ILE A 263 2.55 -0.50 23.74
N SER A 264 2.92 0.68 24.27
CA SER A 264 1.95 1.73 24.59
C SER A 264 1.54 2.61 23.43
N SER A 265 2.39 2.71 22.40
CA SER A 265 2.23 3.57 21.23
C SER A 265 2.37 2.78 19.93
N GLN A 266 1.73 3.27 18.87
CA GLN A 266 1.78 2.68 17.53
C GLN A 266 2.34 3.67 16.48
N ASP A 267 3.22 4.56 16.90
CA ASP A 267 3.74 5.66 16.08
C ASP A 267 4.37 5.18 14.77
N ALA A 268 5.11 4.07 14.80
CA ALA A 268 5.73 3.50 13.61
C ALA A 268 4.69 2.97 12.59
N ALA A 269 3.57 2.42 13.06
CA ALA A 269 2.46 1.99 12.21
C ALA A 269 1.71 3.21 11.63
N VAL A 270 1.47 4.23 12.45
CA VAL A 270 0.85 5.51 12.03
C VAL A 270 1.74 6.21 10.99
N GLU A 271 3.06 6.24 11.21
CA GLU A 271 4.00 6.82 10.26
C GLU A 271 3.95 6.11 8.91
N LEU A 272 4.03 4.77 8.89
CA LEU A 272 3.94 4.01 7.64
C LEU A 272 2.61 4.28 6.95
N SER A 273 1.50 4.27 7.66
CA SER A 273 0.16 4.59 7.13
C SER A 273 0.13 5.98 6.48
N GLY A 274 0.73 6.99 7.08
CA GLY A 274 0.86 8.33 6.51
C GLY A 274 1.65 8.34 5.19
N GLN A 275 2.67 7.47 5.04
CA GLN A 275 3.39 7.33 3.77
C GLN A 275 2.54 6.61 2.72
N LEU A 276 1.76 5.61 3.11
CA LEU A 276 0.80 4.94 2.22
C LEU A 276 -0.30 5.90 1.74
N LYS A 277 -0.79 6.79 2.61
CA LYS A 277 -1.69 7.88 2.21
C LYS A 277 -1.04 8.82 1.19
N THR A 278 0.23 9.20 1.38
CA THR A 278 0.97 10.03 0.42
C THR A 278 1.07 9.35 -0.94
N LEU A 279 1.35 8.05 -0.97
CA LEU A 279 1.33 7.23 -2.19
C LEU A 279 -0.06 7.22 -2.83
N ALA A 280 -1.12 7.02 -2.04
CA ALA A 280 -2.49 7.04 -2.53
C ALA A 280 -2.85 8.37 -3.21
N CYS A 281 -2.42 9.51 -2.65
CA CYS A 281 -2.58 10.83 -3.28
C CYS A 281 -1.89 10.90 -4.65
N SER A 282 -0.67 10.36 -4.77
CA SER A 282 0.06 10.32 -6.04
C SER A 282 -0.64 9.43 -7.07
N LEU A 283 -1.05 8.22 -6.69
CA LEU A 283 -1.75 7.29 -7.58
C LEU A 283 -3.12 7.83 -8.02
N MET A 284 -3.86 8.47 -7.13
CA MET A 284 -5.16 9.10 -7.46
C MET A 284 -4.99 10.22 -8.48
N LYS A 285 -3.94 11.04 -8.35
CA LYS A 285 -3.62 12.08 -9.36
C LYS A 285 -3.33 11.45 -10.71
N ILE A 286 -2.48 10.45 -10.77
CA ILE A 286 -2.13 9.74 -12.02
C ILE A 286 -3.38 9.12 -12.66
N ALA A 287 -4.19 8.41 -11.87
CA ALA A 287 -5.41 7.78 -12.34
C ALA A 287 -6.44 8.80 -12.88
N ASN A 288 -6.60 9.95 -12.23
CA ASN A 288 -7.48 11.00 -12.69
C ASN A 288 -6.99 11.67 -13.97
N ASP A 289 -5.68 11.91 -14.12
CA ASP A 289 -5.11 12.44 -15.36
C ASP A 289 -5.36 11.47 -16.52
N LEU A 290 -5.14 10.18 -16.34
CA LEU A 290 -5.42 9.14 -17.34
C LEU A 290 -6.91 9.14 -17.76
N ARG A 291 -7.83 9.20 -16.77
CA ARG A 291 -9.28 9.26 -17.04
C ARG A 291 -9.66 10.50 -17.85
N LEU A 292 -9.07 11.64 -17.48
CA LEU A 292 -9.36 12.91 -18.14
C LEU A 292 -8.85 12.92 -19.58
N MET A 293 -7.58 12.50 -19.80
CA MET A 293 -6.99 12.39 -21.15
C MET A 293 -7.76 11.40 -22.05
N ASN A 294 -8.28 10.30 -21.47
CA ASN A 294 -9.08 9.29 -22.19
C ASN A 294 -10.55 9.70 -22.39
N SER A 295 -10.99 10.83 -21.85
CA SER A 295 -12.41 11.22 -21.85
C SER A 295 -12.96 11.43 -23.27
N GLY A 296 -14.21 11.05 -23.49
CA GLY A 296 -14.88 11.21 -24.76
C GLY A 296 -15.21 9.86 -25.44
N PRO A 297 -14.67 9.55 -26.62
CA PRO A 297 -13.57 10.17 -27.38
C PRO A 297 -13.95 11.42 -28.22
N LEU A 298 -15.21 11.74 -28.40
CA LEU A 298 -15.64 12.85 -29.26
C LEU A 298 -15.95 14.14 -28.48
N ALA A 299 -16.66 14.01 -27.35
CA ALA A 299 -17.11 15.12 -26.51
C ALA A 299 -16.19 15.39 -25.30
N GLY A 300 -15.04 14.75 -25.22
CA GLY A 300 -14.04 14.95 -24.18
C GLY A 300 -12.68 15.29 -24.79
N LEU A 301 -11.58 15.09 -24.02
CA LEU A 301 -10.23 15.40 -24.49
C LEU A 301 -9.78 14.42 -25.58
N GLY A 302 -9.97 13.11 -25.36
CA GLY A 302 -9.63 12.07 -26.31
C GLY A 302 -8.16 12.05 -26.74
N GLU A 303 -7.24 12.49 -25.87
CA GLU A 303 -5.79 12.55 -26.17
C GLU A 303 -5.13 11.19 -26.19
N ILE A 304 -5.67 10.27 -25.37
CA ILE A 304 -5.22 8.88 -25.31
C ILE A 304 -6.38 7.91 -25.46
N GLU A 305 -6.06 6.67 -25.74
CA GLU A 305 -6.97 5.54 -25.75
C GLU A 305 -6.42 4.48 -24.80
N LEU A 306 -7.13 4.23 -23.69
CA LEU A 306 -6.80 3.14 -22.77
C LEU A 306 -7.25 1.79 -23.34
N PRO A 307 -6.61 0.67 -22.94
CA PRO A 307 -7.03 -0.67 -23.37
C PRO A 307 -8.49 -0.97 -23.08
N ALA A 308 -9.18 -1.53 -24.07
CA ALA A 308 -10.57 -1.98 -23.94
C ALA A 308 -10.61 -3.35 -23.23
N LEU A 309 -10.82 -3.35 -21.92
CA LEU A 309 -10.75 -4.57 -21.09
C LEU A 309 -12.09 -5.26 -20.90
N GLN A 310 -13.19 -4.52 -20.98
CA GLN A 310 -14.56 -5.05 -20.84
C GLN A 310 -15.59 -4.13 -21.48
N PRO A 311 -16.79 -4.61 -21.81
CA PRO A 311 -17.91 -3.75 -22.23
C PRO A 311 -18.19 -2.70 -21.16
N GLY A 312 -18.28 -1.43 -21.54
CA GLY A 312 -18.44 -0.31 -20.59
C GLY A 312 -19.86 0.01 -20.18
N SER A 313 -20.87 -0.61 -20.86
CA SER A 313 -22.28 -0.32 -20.59
C SER A 313 -23.17 -1.48 -21.00
N SER A 314 -24.23 -1.72 -20.22
CA SER A 314 -25.26 -2.71 -20.54
C SER A 314 -26.25 -2.24 -21.61
N ILE A 315 -26.33 -0.92 -21.87
CA ILE A 315 -27.34 -0.32 -22.78
C ILE A 315 -26.73 0.56 -23.87
N MET A 316 -25.43 0.84 -23.86
CA MET A 316 -24.70 1.66 -24.85
C MET A 316 -23.61 0.83 -25.53
N PRO A 317 -23.93 0.14 -26.65
CA PRO A 317 -22.96 -0.67 -27.38
C PRO A 317 -21.75 0.16 -27.81
N GLY A 318 -20.53 -0.40 -27.67
CA GLY A 318 -19.29 0.27 -28.06
C GLY A 318 -18.72 1.28 -27.05
N LYS A 319 -19.43 1.56 -25.94
CA LYS A 319 -18.87 2.39 -24.86
C LYS A 319 -17.84 1.59 -24.07
N VAL A 320 -16.62 2.14 -23.94
CA VAL A 320 -15.53 1.58 -23.12
C VAL A 320 -15.20 2.56 -22.02
N ASN A 321 -15.17 2.08 -20.77
CA ASN A 321 -14.85 2.90 -19.60
C ASN A 321 -13.37 2.71 -19.17
N PRO A 322 -12.75 3.73 -18.53
CA PRO A 322 -11.39 3.66 -17.99
C PRO A 322 -11.36 2.91 -16.64
N VAL A 323 -11.78 1.63 -16.66
CA VAL A 323 -12.08 0.84 -15.44
C VAL A 323 -10.90 0.67 -14.49
N ILE A 324 -9.68 0.57 -15.01
CA ILE A 324 -8.48 0.43 -14.16
C ILE A 324 -8.19 1.71 -13.37
N PRO A 325 -8.09 2.90 -14.00
CA PRO A 325 -7.99 4.15 -13.25
C PRO A 325 -9.14 4.39 -12.25
N GLU A 326 -10.37 3.96 -12.57
CA GLU A 326 -11.50 4.05 -11.64
C GLU A 326 -11.27 3.18 -10.40
N ALA A 327 -10.84 1.92 -10.59
CA ALA A 327 -10.51 1.01 -9.49
C ALA A 327 -9.38 1.57 -8.61
N VAL A 328 -8.33 2.12 -9.22
CA VAL A 328 -7.22 2.77 -8.49
C VAL A 328 -7.71 3.95 -7.66
N CYS A 329 -8.61 4.77 -8.18
CA CYS A 329 -9.21 5.88 -7.40
C CYS A 329 -9.97 5.36 -6.17
N MET A 330 -10.74 4.26 -6.29
CA MET A 330 -11.43 3.64 -5.15
C MET A 330 -10.46 3.08 -4.12
N VAL A 331 -9.40 2.40 -4.56
CA VAL A 331 -8.32 1.94 -3.67
C VAL A 331 -7.70 3.11 -2.90
N CYS A 332 -7.37 4.20 -3.59
CA CYS A 332 -6.78 5.37 -2.94
C CYS A 332 -7.71 6.00 -1.89
N ALA A 333 -9.01 6.07 -2.18
CA ALA A 333 -10.00 6.56 -1.23
C ALA A 333 -10.08 5.67 0.02
N GLN A 334 -10.08 4.33 -0.18
CA GLN A 334 -10.07 3.36 0.93
C GLN A 334 -8.82 3.53 1.80
N VAL A 335 -7.63 3.64 1.20
CA VAL A 335 -6.36 3.83 1.94
C VAL A 335 -6.35 5.11 2.76
N ILE A 336 -6.91 6.20 2.23
CA ILE A 336 -7.05 7.47 2.98
C ILE A 336 -8.00 7.29 4.17
N GLY A 337 -9.09 6.56 4.01
CA GLY A 337 -10.00 6.19 5.11
C GLY A 337 -9.33 5.32 6.17
N ASN A 338 -8.57 4.31 5.74
CA ASN A 338 -7.79 3.44 6.62
C ASN A 338 -6.76 4.25 7.43
N ASP A 339 -6.06 5.20 6.82
CA ASP A 339 -5.10 6.08 7.52
C ASP A 339 -5.79 6.91 8.62
N SER A 340 -6.98 7.41 8.37
CA SER A 340 -7.76 8.12 9.38
C SER A 340 -8.11 7.21 10.56
N THR A 341 -8.50 5.96 10.29
CA THR A 341 -8.79 4.95 11.32
C THR A 341 -7.52 4.62 12.12
N ILE A 342 -6.39 4.40 11.45
CA ILE A 342 -5.09 4.09 12.10
C ILE A 342 -4.63 5.27 12.96
N THR A 343 -4.82 6.51 12.51
CA THR A 343 -4.47 7.72 13.28
C THR A 343 -5.28 7.79 14.57
N LEU A 344 -6.60 7.58 14.51
CA LEU A 344 -7.47 7.56 15.69
C LEU A 344 -7.11 6.41 16.64
N ALA A 345 -6.83 5.23 16.10
CA ALA A 345 -6.42 4.07 16.88
C ALA A 345 -5.05 4.28 17.53
N GLY A 346 -4.09 4.87 16.80
CA GLY A 346 -2.74 5.16 17.32
C GLY A 346 -2.74 6.09 18.52
N GLN A 347 -3.54 7.17 18.49
CA GLN A 347 -3.64 8.11 19.60
C GLN A 347 -4.43 7.57 20.83
N SER A 348 -5.08 6.40 20.70
CA SER A 348 -5.95 5.85 21.76
C SER A 348 -5.18 5.04 22.81
N GLY A 349 -3.84 5.00 22.76
CA GLY A 349 -3.02 4.38 23.80
C GLY A 349 -3.18 5.10 25.14
N LEU A 350 -3.34 4.32 26.21
CA LEU A 350 -3.44 4.84 27.58
C LEU A 350 -2.39 4.14 28.44
N PHE A 351 -1.58 4.91 29.14
CA PHE A 351 -0.49 4.41 29.97
C PHE A 351 0.40 3.43 29.20
N GLN A 352 0.46 2.16 29.59
CA GLN A 352 1.40 1.17 29.10
C GLN A 352 0.87 0.29 27.95
N LEU A 353 -0.33 0.55 27.42
CA LEU A 353 -0.89 -0.30 26.36
C LEU A 353 -1.82 0.48 25.41
N ASN A 354 -1.65 0.27 24.11
CA ASN A 354 -2.67 0.61 23.13
C ASN A 354 -3.65 -0.56 23.00
N VAL A 355 -4.95 -0.26 23.08
CA VAL A 355 -6.01 -1.27 23.03
C VAL A 355 -6.90 -1.15 21.78
N MET A 356 -6.31 -0.73 20.65
CA MET A 356 -6.94 -0.68 19.32
C MET A 356 -6.11 -1.46 18.27
N LEU A 357 -5.26 -2.38 18.73
CA LEU A 357 -4.29 -3.07 17.90
C LEU A 357 -4.89 -3.89 16.73
N PRO A 358 -5.99 -4.66 16.91
CA PRO A 358 -6.57 -5.42 15.80
C PRO A 358 -7.06 -4.53 14.64
N VAL A 359 -7.62 -3.37 14.94
CA VAL A 359 -8.07 -2.40 13.95
C VAL A 359 -6.88 -1.74 13.23
N VAL A 360 -5.78 -1.47 13.93
CA VAL A 360 -4.52 -1.02 13.28
C VAL A 360 -4.01 -2.07 12.32
N ALA A 361 -3.94 -3.34 12.75
CA ALA A 361 -3.50 -4.45 11.91
C ALA A 361 -4.34 -4.56 10.62
N LEU A 362 -5.67 -4.64 10.75
CA LEU A 362 -6.59 -4.76 9.61
C LEU A 362 -6.34 -3.66 8.57
N ASN A 363 -6.39 -2.39 9.00
CA ASN A 363 -6.36 -1.26 8.08
C ASN A 363 -4.97 -1.06 7.44
N LEU A 364 -3.89 -1.34 8.18
CA LEU A 364 -2.52 -1.21 7.67
C LEU A 364 -2.21 -2.31 6.64
N ILE A 365 -2.53 -3.56 6.94
CA ILE A 365 -2.31 -4.70 6.06
C ILE A 365 -3.15 -4.55 4.79
N GLN A 366 -4.45 -4.27 4.92
CA GLN A 366 -5.33 -4.03 3.76
C GLN A 366 -4.77 -2.92 2.86
N SER A 367 -4.30 -1.80 3.44
CA SER A 367 -3.73 -0.70 2.66
C SER A 367 -2.51 -1.14 1.85
N LEU A 368 -1.62 -1.94 2.44
CA LEU A 368 -0.44 -2.48 1.76
C LEU A 368 -0.83 -3.42 0.61
N GLU A 369 -1.76 -4.33 0.84
CA GLU A 369 -2.22 -5.31 -0.15
C GLU A 369 -2.87 -4.64 -1.36
N ILE A 370 -3.87 -3.76 -1.11
CA ILE A 370 -4.60 -3.13 -2.20
C ILE A 370 -3.76 -2.11 -2.99
N LEU A 371 -2.80 -1.42 -2.35
CA LEU A 371 -1.84 -0.56 -3.05
C LEU A 371 -0.86 -1.38 -3.90
N SER A 372 -0.40 -2.52 -3.42
CA SER A 372 0.48 -3.42 -4.17
C SER A 372 -0.19 -3.92 -5.44
N SER A 373 -1.39 -4.48 -5.30
CA SER A 373 -2.17 -5.03 -6.41
C SER A 373 -2.57 -3.96 -7.42
N SER A 374 -3.07 -2.81 -6.95
CA SER A 374 -3.51 -1.72 -7.82
C SER A 374 -2.36 -1.03 -8.56
N SER A 375 -1.16 -0.96 -7.96
CA SER A 375 0.03 -0.42 -8.64
C SER A 375 0.48 -1.31 -9.79
N ARG A 376 0.50 -2.65 -9.63
CA ARG A 376 0.76 -3.60 -10.71
C ARG A 376 -0.29 -3.50 -11.81
N LEU A 377 -1.57 -3.48 -11.42
CA LEU A 377 -2.68 -3.37 -12.34
C LEU A 377 -2.64 -2.08 -13.16
N LEU A 378 -2.29 -0.95 -12.54
CA LEU A 378 -2.13 0.34 -13.23
C LEU A 378 -1.00 0.28 -14.25
N ALA A 379 0.14 -0.33 -13.89
CA ALA A 379 1.27 -0.51 -14.79
C ALA A 379 0.89 -1.36 -16.01
N ASP A 380 0.38 -2.57 -15.77
CA ASP A 380 0.21 -3.60 -16.80
C ASP A 380 -1.02 -3.35 -17.68
N SER A 381 -2.13 -2.92 -17.08
CA SER A 381 -3.43 -2.85 -17.76
C SER A 381 -3.84 -1.44 -18.17
N ALA A 382 -3.07 -0.41 -17.80
CA ALA A 382 -3.34 0.96 -18.23
C ALA A 382 -2.10 1.61 -18.87
N ILE A 383 -0.99 1.79 -18.12
CA ILE A 383 0.18 2.54 -18.60
C ILE A 383 0.85 1.86 -19.77
N ALA A 384 1.15 0.56 -19.70
CA ALA A 384 1.85 -0.16 -20.76
C ALA A 384 1.10 -0.13 -22.09
N GLY A 385 -0.23 -0.20 -22.05
CA GLY A 385 -1.07 -0.43 -23.22
C GLY A 385 -1.78 0.78 -23.79
N PHE A 386 -1.72 1.97 -23.18
CA PHE A 386 -2.43 3.11 -23.74
C PHE A 386 -1.76 3.61 -25.03
N ARG A 387 -2.58 4.16 -25.93
CA ARG A 387 -2.15 4.75 -27.19
C ARG A 387 -2.43 6.24 -27.21
N VAL A 388 -1.51 7.00 -27.80
CA VAL A 388 -1.70 8.44 -28.00
C VAL A 388 -2.46 8.67 -29.30
N ARG A 389 -3.43 9.59 -29.28
CA ARG A 389 -4.18 10.02 -30.46
C ARG A 389 -3.54 11.30 -31.00
N GLU A 390 -2.47 11.12 -31.79
CA GLU A 390 -1.66 12.22 -32.31
C GLU A 390 -2.48 13.18 -33.18
N ASP A 391 -3.47 12.70 -33.92
CA ASP A 391 -4.38 13.53 -34.74
C ASP A 391 -5.19 14.52 -33.88
N VAL A 392 -5.61 14.09 -32.70
CA VAL A 392 -6.37 14.94 -31.75
C VAL A 392 -5.44 15.97 -31.13
N ILE A 393 -4.28 15.53 -30.68
CA ILE A 393 -3.26 16.35 -30.00
C ILE A 393 -2.73 17.44 -30.92
N SER A 394 -2.31 17.08 -32.15
CA SER A 394 -1.78 18.02 -33.12
C SER A 394 -2.78 19.10 -33.47
N ARG A 395 -4.04 18.73 -33.72
CA ARG A 395 -5.12 19.68 -34.01
C ARG A 395 -5.39 20.65 -32.86
N ALA A 396 -5.34 20.16 -31.60
CA ALA A 396 -5.51 21.02 -30.43
C ALA A 396 -4.32 21.97 -30.27
N LEU A 397 -3.12 21.45 -30.45
CA LEU A 397 -1.87 22.21 -30.31
C LEU A 397 -1.74 23.33 -31.34
N GLU A 398 -2.05 23.06 -32.63
CA GLU A 398 -2.05 24.07 -33.69
C GLU A 398 -2.98 25.24 -33.43
N ARG A 399 -4.12 24.97 -32.76
CA ARG A 399 -5.13 25.98 -32.42
C ARG A 399 -4.91 26.67 -31.10
N ASN A 400 -3.88 26.27 -30.33
CA ASN A 400 -3.63 26.84 -29.02
C ASN A 400 -3.07 28.27 -29.13
N PRO A 401 -3.86 29.32 -28.88
CA PRO A 401 -3.42 30.70 -29.02
C PRO A 401 -2.36 31.10 -27.98
N ILE A 402 -2.19 30.35 -26.91
CA ILE A 402 -1.20 30.60 -25.85
C ILE A 402 0.22 30.42 -26.36
N LEU A 403 0.43 29.69 -27.46
CA LEU A 403 1.73 29.60 -28.13
C LEU A 403 2.32 30.96 -28.51
N VAL A 404 1.49 32.00 -28.65
CA VAL A 404 1.94 33.38 -28.86
C VAL A 404 2.94 33.86 -27.79
N THR A 405 2.89 33.28 -26.60
CA THR A 405 3.82 33.57 -25.50
C THR A 405 5.29 33.44 -25.96
N ALA A 406 5.57 32.56 -26.87
CA ALA A 406 6.90 32.39 -27.45
C ALA A 406 7.33 33.57 -28.36
N LEU A 407 6.40 34.32 -28.89
CA LEU A 407 6.67 35.49 -29.70
C LEU A 407 6.87 36.76 -28.86
N ASN A 408 6.44 36.77 -27.60
CA ASN A 408 6.50 37.97 -26.74
C ASN A 408 7.90 38.62 -26.64
N PRO A 409 9.04 37.87 -26.58
CA PRO A 409 10.36 38.48 -26.57
C PRO A 409 10.67 39.29 -27.85
N VAL A 410 10.06 38.92 -28.98
CA VAL A 410 10.30 39.52 -30.30
C VAL A 410 9.31 40.64 -30.61
N VAL A 411 8.00 40.40 -30.33
CA VAL A 411 6.93 41.30 -30.76
C VAL A 411 6.39 42.19 -29.62
N GLY A 412 6.70 41.88 -28.38
CA GLY A 412 6.18 42.53 -27.18
C GLY A 412 4.83 41.92 -26.72
N TYR A 413 4.54 42.12 -25.41
CA TYR A 413 3.37 41.52 -24.76
C TYR A 413 2.03 41.98 -25.34
N GLU A 414 1.88 43.29 -25.59
CA GLU A 414 0.62 43.87 -26.04
C GLU A 414 0.20 43.38 -27.42
N LEU A 415 1.15 43.28 -28.36
CA LEU A 415 0.91 42.77 -29.71
C LEU A 415 0.62 41.26 -29.61
N GLY A 416 1.38 40.51 -28.80
CA GLY A 416 1.13 39.09 -28.52
C GLY A 416 -0.29 38.85 -27.98
N ALA A 417 -0.71 39.58 -26.98
CA ALA A 417 -2.07 39.48 -26.41
C ALA A 417 -3.18 39.82 -27.42
N GLY A 418 -2.92 40.80 -28.32
CA GLY A 418 -3.83 41.12 -29.41
C GLY A 418 -3.98 40.00 -30.43
N MET A 419 -2.87 39.35 -30.79
CA MET A 419 -2.85 38.19 -31.68
C MET A 419 -3.59 36.98 -31.06
N ALA A 420 -3.36 36.70 -29.79
CA ALA A 420 -4.03 35.58 -29.09
C ALA A 420 -5.55 35.78 -29.09
N LYS A 421 -6.03 37.00 -28.76
CA LYS A 421 -7.46 37.34 -28.77
C LYS A 421 -8.08 37.20 -30.16
N GLN A 422 -7.37 37.58 -31.18
CA GLN A 422 -7.82 37.48 -32.58
C GLN A 422 -7.88 35.98 -32.98
N ALA A 423 -6.84 35.20 -32.76
CA ALA A 423 -6.77 33.77 -33.07
C ALA A 423 -7.92 33.02 -32.37
N TYR A 424 -8.14 33.28 -31.09
CA TYR A 424 -9.25 32.70 -30.30
C TYR A 424 -10.62 33.05 -30.89
N LYS A 425 -10.86 34.36 -31.17
CA LYS A 425 -12.15 34.84 -31.72
C LYS A 425 -12.47 34.28 -33.09
N GLU A 426 -11.45 34.14 -33.94
CA GLU A 426 -11.59 33.68 -35.32
C GLU A 426 -11.46 32.16 -35.46
N GLY A 427 -11.05 31.44 -34.38
CA GLY A 427 -10.81 29.98 -34.41
C GLY A 427 -9.66 29.58 -35.35
N ARG A 428 -8.70 30.45 -35.54
CA ARG A 428 -7.56 30.27 -36.46
C ARG A 428 -6.28 29.93 -35.73
N PRO A 429 -5.35 29.21 -36.37
CA PRO A 429 -3.99 29.00 -35.85
C PRO A 429 -3.30 30.33 -35.54
N ILE A 430 -2.58 30.39 -34.41
CA ILE A 430 -1.82 31.59 -34.02
C ILE A 430 -0.78 32.00 -35.06
N LYS A 431 -0.19 31.02 -35.77
CA LYS A 431 0.78 31.25 -36.84
C LYS A 431 0.21 32.10 -37.97
N ASP A 432 -1.03 31.84 -38.37
CA ASP A 432 -1.69 32.58 -39.45
C ASP A 432 -1.96 34.06 -39.05
N VAL A 433 -2.39 34.26 -37.80
CA VAL A 433 -2.59 35.61 -37.27
C VAL A 433 -1.28 36.34 -37.09
N ALA A 434 -0.23 35.66 -36.66
CA ALA A 434 1.11 36.26 -36.52
C ALA A 434 1.69 36.67 -37.88
N ARG A 435 1.49 35.87 -38.93
CA ARG A 435 1.88 36.20 -40.30
C ARG A 435 1.24 37.50 -40.83
N GLU A 436 -0.02 37.76 -40.44
CA GLU A 436 -0.73 38.98 -40.82
C GLU A 436 -0.33 40.19 -40.00
N ARG A 437 0.12 40.01 -38.77
CA ARG A 437 0.29 41.10 -37.78
C ARG A 437 1.75 41.44 -37.47
N THR A 438 2.70 40.67 -38.01
CA THR A 438 4.14 40.90 -37.80
C THR A 438 4.89 40.90 -39.10
N SER A 439 6.15 41.33 -39.06
CA SER A 439 7.07 41.22 -40.20
C SER A 439 7.94 39.97 -40.16
N LEU A 440 7.63 39.03 -39.28
CA LEU A 440 8.38 37.78 -39.19
C LEU A 440 8.18 36.89 -40.41
N SER A 441 9.26 36.27 -40.87
CA SER A 441 9.18 35.30 -41.95
C SER A 441 8.46 34.02 -41.55
N ASP A 442 7.95 33.26 -42.51
CA ASP A 442 7.35 31.95 -42.19
C ASP A 442 8.36 31.02 -41.53
N GLU A 443 9.64 31.13 -41.88
CA GLU A 443 10.72 30.35 -41.27
C GLU A 443 10.96 30.72 -39.82
N ASP A 444 10.92 32.02 -39.46
CA ASP A 444 10.97 32.46 -38.08
C ASP A 444 9.76 32.06 -37.28
N LEU A 445 8.56 32.13 -37.85
CA LEU A 445 7.34 31.70 -37.23
C LEU A 445 7.35 30.18 -36.96
N ASP A 446 7.83 29.39 -37.92
CA ASP A 446 7.99 27.93 -37.75
C ASP A 446 8.97 27.59 -36.61
N ARG A 447 10.09 28.30 -36.56
CA ARG A 447 11.11 28.11 -35.52
C ARG A 447 10.60 28.53 -34.15
N LEU A 448 10.03 29.72 -34.03
CA LEU A 448 9.59 30.30 -32.73
C LEU A 448 8.35 29.62 -32.16
N LEU A 449 7.44 29.16 -33.02
CA LEU A 449 6.19 28.50 -32.62
C LEU A 449 6.29 26.97 -32.64
N ASN A 450 7.49 26.39 -32.87
CA ASN A 450 7.66 24.94 -32.86
C ASN A 450 7.34 24.37 -31.46
N PRO A 451 6.24 23.60 -31.31
CA PRO A 451 5.80 23.15 -30.00
C PRO A 451 6.84 22.28 -29.27
N LEU A 452 7.58 21.44 -30.00
CA LEU A 452 8.60 20.58 -29.41
C LEU A 452 9.78 21.37 -28.86
N GLU A 453 10.23 22.41 -29.61
CA GLU A 453 11.30 23.31 -29.14
C GLU A 453 10.86 24.09 -27.89
N LEU A 454 9.59 24.46 -27.77
CA LEU A 454 9.06 25.18 -26.61
C LEU A 454 9.07 24.33 -25.33
N THR A 455 9.04 23.00 -25.46
CA THR A 455 9.13 22.11 -24.28
C THR A 455 10.52 22.06 -23.64
N ARG A 456 11.56 22.56 -24.32
CA ARG A 456 12.94 22.53 -23.84
C ARG A 456 13.27 23.69 -22.88
N GLY A 457 12.33 24.63 -22.71
CA GLY A 457 12.53 25.81 -21.86
C GLY A 457 13.60 26.79 -22.39
N GLY A 458 14.09 27.65 -21.50
CA GLY A 458 15.11 28.65 -21.84
C GLY A 458 14.56 29.89 -22.57
N ILE A 459 15.44 30.88 -22.79
CA ILE A 459 15.16 32.07 -23.61
C ILE A 459 15.52 31.68 -25.06
N LYS A 460 14.58 31.85 -25.95
CA LYS A 460 14.80 31.64 -27.39
C LYS A 460 15.22 32.94 -28.01
N GLU A 461 16.43 33.00 -28.60
CA GLU A 461 16.98 34.12 -29.35
C GLU A 461 16.53 34.08 -30.83
#